data_47b06fb5716aa4074724198e20d93e57
#
_entry.id   47b06fb5716aa4074724198e20d93e57
#
_cell.length_a   1.000
_cell.length_b   1.000
_cell.length_c   1.000
_cell.angle_alpha   90.00
_cell.angle_beta   90.00
_cell.angle_gamma   90.00
#
_symmetry.space_group_name_H-M   'P 1'
#
loop_
_entity.id
_entity.type
_entity.pdbx_description
1 polymer ?
#
loop_
_entity_poly.entity_id
_entity_poly.type
_entity_poly.pdbx_seq_one_letter_code
_entity_poly.pdbx_strand_id
1 'polypeptide(L)'
;MRLGLRLLFGYLLVTGLAAFFLLRVFMVEIKPSVRDVMEDILVDTANLLAETAAADLAALPPGGTLDAAHSPFAQAVMAYGSRPIDAKIWGLQKRTLDFRVYLTDAAGRVVFDSGPVPALGEDYSRWRDV
;
A
#
# COMPACT_ATOMS: atom_id res chain seq x y z
N MET A 1 -37.92 -44.01 -2.59
CA MET A 1 -37.95 -42.54 -2.79
C MET A 1 -37.67 -41.76 -1.52
N ARG A 2 -38.24 -42.11 -0.41
CA ARG A 2 -38.01 -41.44 0.88
C ARG A 2 -36.59 -41.61 1.39
N LEU A 3 -35.94 -42.75 1.16
CA LEU A 3 -34.57 -43.02 1.55
C LEU A 3 -33.57 -42.21 0.71
N GLY A 4 -33.77 -42.12 -0.61
CA GLY A 4 -32.94 -41.32 -1.50
C GLY A 4 -33.02 -39.84 -1.21
N LEU A 5 -34.20 -39.34 -0.87
CA LEU A 5 -34.41 -37.94 -0.48
C LEU A 5 -33.68 -37.61 0.84
N ARG A 6 -33.73 -38.52 1.82
CA ARG A 6 -33.01 -38.36 3.10
C ARG A 6 -31.50 -38.36 2.90
N LEU A 7 -30.99 -39.24 2.04
CA LEU A 7 -29.56 -39.27 1.70
C LEU A 7 -29.14 -37.99 0.97
N LEU A 8 -29.98 -37.50 0.06
CA LEU A 8 -29.72 -36.25 -0.64
C LEU A 8 -29.68 -35.07 0.31
N PHE A 9 -30.63 -34.97 1.25
CA PHE A 9 -30.61 -33.93 2.29
C PHE A 9 -29.40 -34.02 3.21
N GLY A 10 -29.01 -35.20 3.63
CA GLY A 10 -27.81 -35.43 4.45
C GLY A 10 -26.55 -35.01 3.71
N TYR A 11 -26.43 -35.36 2.43
CA TYR A 11 -25.30 -34.99 1.59
C TYR A 11 -25.21 -33.46 1.37
N LEU A 12 -26.32 -32.80 1.06
CA LEU A 12 -26.39 -31.36 0.90
C LEU A 12 -26.07 -30.64 2.20
N LEU A 13 -26.51 -31.14 3.34
CA LEU A 13 -26.24 -30.56 4.65
C LEU A 13 -24.76 -30.65 4.99
N VAL A 14 -24.13 -31.77 4.78
CA VAL A 14 -22.68 -31.98 5.04
C VAL A 14 -21.84 -31.11 4.08
N THR A 15 -22.18 -31.08 2.79
CA THR A 15 -21.47 -30.27 1.79
C THR A 15 -21.63 -28.79 2.06
N GLY A 16 -22.82 -28.33 2.41
CA GLY A 16 -23.09 -26.94 2.76
C GLY A 16 -22.34 -26.50 4.03
N LEU A 17 -22.30 -27.36 5.04
CA LEU A 17 -21.55 -27.09 6.27
C LEU A 17 -20.04 -27.02 6.02
N ALA A 18 -19.49 -27.94 5.23
CA ALA A 18 -18.08 -27.95 4.84
C ALA A 18 -17.71 -26.70 4.02
N ALA A 19 -18.54 -26.33 3.04
CA ALA A 19 -18.35 -25.13 2.24
C ALA A 19 -18.40 -23.85 3.09
N PHE A 20 -19.36 -23.76 4.00
CA PHE A 20 -19.46 -22.64 4.93
C PHE A 20 -18.24 -22.53 5.84
N PHE A 21 -17.76 -23.64 6.35
CA PHE A 21 -16.59 -23.69 7.21
C PHE A 21 -15.31 -23.26 6.47
N LEU A 22 -15.12 -23.76 5.24
CA LEU A 22 -14.01 -23.37 4.37
C LEU A 22 -14.04 -21.89 4.02
N LEU A 23 -15.19 -21.34 3.67
CA LEU A 23 -15.35 -19.92 3.39
C LEU A 23 -15.03 -19.06 4.61
N ARG A 24 -15.47 -19.50 5.78
CA ARG A 24 -15.20 -18.76 7.02
C ARG A 24 -13.72 -18.76 7.39
N VAL A 25 -13.05 -19.90 7.28
CA VAL A 25 -11.59 -20.00 7.49
C VAL A 25 -10.85 -19.12 6.49
N PHE A 26 -11.25 -19.15 5.22
CA PHE A 26 -10.66 -18.31 4.18
C PHE A 26 -10.82 -16.81 4.50
N MET A 27 -12.01 -16.39 4.89
CA MET A 27 -12.29 -14.97 5.20
C MET A 27 -11.59 -14.48 6.47
N VAL A 28 -11.43 -15.34 7.48
CA VAL A 28 -10.85 -14.97 8.78
C VAL A 28 -9.33 -15.06 8.79
N GLU A 29 -8.73 -16.03 8.12
CA GLU A 29 -7.28 -16.27 8.19
C GLU A 29 -6.50 -15.72 7.00
N ILE A 30 -7.01 -15.82 5.79
CA ILE A 30 -6.26 -15.43 4.60
C ILE A 30 -6.33 -13.92 4.36
N LYS A 31 -7.48 -13.31 4.54
CA LYS A 31 -7.67 -11.88 4.29
C LYS A 31 -6.86 -10.96 5.22
N PRO A 32 -6.81 -11.20 6.56
CA PRO A 32 -5.91 -10.46 7.45
C PRO A 32 -4.43 -10.67 7.13
N SER A 33 -4.03 -11.91 6.79
CA SER A 33 -2.65 -12.27 6.47
C SER A 33 -2.09 -11.51 5.27
N VAL A 34 -2.88 -11.39 4.20
CA VAL A 34 -2.51 -10.62 3.00
C VAL A 34 -2.36 -9.14 3.33
N ARG A 35 -3.25 -8.60 4.14
CA ARG A 35 -3.18 -7.21 4.60
C ARG A 35 -1.93 -6.94 5.43
N ASP A 36 -1.61 -7.82 6.36
CA ASP A 36 -0.43 -7.69 7.22
C ASP A 36 0.86 -7.72 6.41
N VAL A 37 0.97 -8.61 5.42
CA VAL A 37 2.11 -8.64 4.50
C VAL A 37 2.23 -7.37 3.67
N MET A 38 1.12 -6.83 3.17
CA MET A 38 1.13 -5.57 2.42
C MET A 38 1.54 -4.38 3.31
N GLU A 39 1.04 -4.32 4.53
CA GLU A 39 1.43 -3.27 5.48
C GLU A 39 2.91 -3.35 5.82
N ASP A 40 3.44 -4.55 6.02
CA ASP A 40 4.87 -4.78 6.30
C ASP A 40 5.76 -4.30 5.14
N ILE A 41 5.43 -4.66 3.91
CA ILE A 41 6.14 -4.20 2.72
C ILE A 41 6.08 -2.67 2.59
N LEU A 42 4.95 -2.05 2.87
CA LEU A 42 4.80 -0.60 2.83
C LEU A 42 5.65 0.09 3.88
N VAL A 43 5.72 -0.46 5.09
CA VAL A 43 6.57 0.07 6.17
C VAL A 43 8.04 -0.04 5.81
N ASP A 44 8.49 -1.18 5.31
CA ASP A 44 9.87 -1.38 4.88
C ASP A 44 10.24 -0.44 3.72
N THR A 45 9.36 -0.27 2.75
CA THR A 45 9.55 0.65 1.64
C THR A 45 9.62 2.10 2.13
N ALA A 46 8.75 2.49 3.06
CA ALA A 46 8.77 3.83 3.65
C ALA A 46 10.08 4.10 4.41
N ASN A 47 10.57 3.13 5.18
CA ASN A 47 11.84 3.24 5.88
C ASN A 47 13.02 3.39 4.91
N LEU A 48 13.05 2.61 3.85
CA LEU A 48 14.09 2.72 2.81
C LEU A 48 14.07 4.09 2.14
N LEU A 49 12.89 4.60 1.81
CA LEU A 49 12.72 5.93 1.23
C LEU A 49 13.13 7.02 2.21
N ALA A 50 12.84 6.88 3.50
CA ALA A 50 13.24 7.81 4.54
C ALA A 50 14.76 7.89 4.66
N GLU A 51 15.47 6.76 4.63
CA GLU A 51 16.93 6.72 4.64
C GLU A 51 17.53 7.39 3.40
N THR A 52 16.96 7.17 2.23
CA THR A 52 17.44 7.83 1.00
C THR A 52 17.17 9.32 0.97
N ALA A 53 16.12 9.78 1.65
CA ALA A 53 15.75 11.19 1.76
C ALA A 53 16.47 11.93 2.90
N ALA A 54 17.09 11.22 3.83
CA ALA A 54 17.65 11.79 5.05
C ALA A 54 18.69 12.88 4.79
N ALA A 55 19.56 12.69 3.81
CA ALA A 55 20.57 13.67 3.42
C ALA A 55 19.96 14.97 2.88
N ASP A 56 18.93 14.85 2.04
CA ASP A 56 18.22 15.99 1.46
C ASP A 56 17.42 16.74 2.52
N LEU A 57 16.79 16.02 3.45
CA LEU A 57 16.11 16.62 4.59
C LEU A 57 17.05 17.37 5.52
N ALA A 58 18.24 16.83 5.80
CA ALA A 58 19.23 17.47 6.62
C ALA A 58 19.76 18.79 6.01
N ALA A 59 19.76 18.90 4.69
CA ALA A 59 20.17 20.10 3.97
C ALA A 59 19.06 21.16 3.84
N LEU A 60 17.81 20.85 4.23
CA LEU A 60 16.71 21.80 4.16
C LEU A 60 16.82 22.89 5.22
N PRO A 61 16.56 24.16 4.85
CA PRO A 61 16.38 25.22 5.83
C PRO A 61 15.06 25.00 6.60
N PRO A 62 14.90 25.58 7.82
CA PRO A 62 13.64 25.52 8.56
C PRO A 62 12.47 26.05 7.73
N GLY A 63 11.39 25.25 7.62
CA GLY A 63 10.23 25.59 6.82
C GLY A 63 10.39 25.39 5.31
N GLY A 64 11.52 24.84 4.84
CA GLY A 64 11.76 24.53 3.44
C GLY A 64 11.01 23.28 2.97
N THR A 65 10.87 23.17 1.64
CA THR A 65 10.28 22.01 0.99
C THR A 65 11.27 21.39 -0.01
N LEU A 66 11.13 20.07 -0.25
CA LEU A 66 11.90 19.39 -1.28
C LEU A 66 11.26 19.60 -2.65
N ASP A 67 12.04 19.96 -3.64
CA ASP A 67 11.60 20.04 -5.02
C ASP A 67 12.56 19.27 -5.96
N ALA A 68 12.07 18.91 -7.14
CA ALA A 68 12.84 18.12 -8.11
C ALA A 68 14.05 18.88 -8.69
N ALA A 69 14.11 20.22 -8.55
CA ALA A 69 15.22 21.02 -9.05
C ALA A 69 16.43 21.00 -8.10
N HIS A 70 16.20 20.83 -6.80
CA HIS A 70 17.23 20.97 -5.77
C HIS A 70 17.44 19.69 -4.94
N SER A 71 16.57 18.69 -5.04
CA SER A 71 16.65 17.45 -4.28
C SER A 71 16.83 16.24 -5.20
N PRO A 72 17.95 15.50 -5.12
CA PRO A 72 18.12 14.24 -5.83
C PRO A 72 17.03 13.20 -5.51
N PHE A 73 16.58 13.15 -4.26
CA PHE A 73 15.48 12.28 -3.84
C PHE A 73 14.16 12.62 -4.54
N ALA A 74 13.76 13.90 -4.53
CA ALA A 74 12.55 14.35 -5.20
C ALA A 74 12.59 14.09 -6.71
N GLN A 75 13.73 14.36 -7.33
CA GLN A 75 13.98 14.08 -8.74
C GLN A 75 13.84 12.59 -9.07
N ALA A 76 14.43 11.72 -8.24
CA ALA A 76 14.37 10.27 -8.43
C ALA A 76 12.93 9.74 -8.30
N VAL A 77 12.17 10.19 -7.31
CA VAL A 77 10.78 9.79 -7.09
C VAL A 77 9.88 10.23 -8.26
N MET A 78 10.02 11.47 -8.70
CA MET A 78 9.25 11.99 -9.83
C MET A 78 9.60 11.29 -11.14
N ALA A 79 10.87 11.03 -11.40
CA ALA A 79 11.33 10.28 -12.57
C ALA A 79 10.82 8.83 -12.55
N TYR A 80 10.83 8.19 -11.39
CA TYR A 80 10.33 6.83 -11.23
C TYR A 80 8.80 6.77 -11.43
N GLY A 81 8.06 7.72 -10.89
CA GLY A 81 6.61 7.81 -11.05
C GLY A 81 6.16 8.04 -12.49
N SER A 82 6.97 8.72 -13.31
CA SER A 82 6.69 8.94 -14.73
C SER A 82 7.21 7.84 -15.65
N ARG A 83 8.01 6.90 -15.13
CA ARG A 83 8.59 5.80 -15.94
C ARG A 83 7.51 4.81 -16.33
N PRO A 84 7.39 4.44 -17.63
CA PRO A 84 6.51 3.36 -18.04
C PRO A 84 7.04 2.03 -17.49
N ILE A 85 6.15 1.24 -16.89
CA ILE A 85 6.44 -0.09 -16.39
C ILE A 85 5.75 -1.10 -17.29
N ASP A 86 6.49 -2.11 -17.74
CA ASP A 86 5.94 -3.27 -18.44
C ASP A 86 6.10 -4.50 -17.54
N ALA A 87 5.22 -4.64 -16.57
CA ALA A 87 5.20 -5.77 -15.66
C ALA A 87 3.89 -6.55 -15.82
N LYS A 88 4.02 -7.84 -16.10
CA LYS A 88 2.89 -8.77 -16.20
C LYS A 88 2.85 -9.65 -14.96
N ILE A 89 1.82 -9.45 -14.13
CA ILE A 89 1.60 -10.24 -12.92
C ILE A 89 0.24 -10.91 -13.02
N TRP A 90 0.20 -12.24 -13.02
CA TRP A 90 -1.04 -13.03 -13.07
C TRP A 90 -1.98 -12.63 -14.22
N GLY A 91 -1.44 -12.34 -15.40
CA GLY A 91 -2.23 -11.92 -16.55
C GLY A 91 -2.64 -10.44 -16.56
N LEU A 92 -2.36 -9.69 -15.51
CA LEU A 92 -2.54 -8.24 -15.44
C LEU A 92 -1.26 -7.54 -15.87
N GLN A 93 -1.38 -6.64 -16.84
CA GLN A 93 -0.27 -5.81 -17.28
C GLN A 93 -0.28 -4.49 -16.52
N LYS A 94 0.76 -4.25 -15.73
CA LYS A 94 0.96 -2.98 -15.03
C LYS A 94 1.82 -2.06 -15.89
N ARG A 95 1.25 -0.92 -16.30
CA ARG A 95 1.92 0.05 -17.17
C ARG A 95 2.42 1.29 -16.45
N THR A 96 1.81 1.61 -15.31
CA THR A 96 2.13 2.81 -14.52
C THR A 96 2.25 2.46 -13.05
N LEU A 97 2.96 3.31 -12.32
CA LEU A 97 3.04 3.21 -10.85
C LEU A 97 1.88 3.99 -10.24
N ASP A 98 1.02 3.26 -9.54
CA ASP A 98 -0.12 3.82 -8.80
C ASP A 98 0.21 3.96 -7.32
N PHE A 99 1.23 4.73 -6.99
CA PHE A 99 1.51 5.06 -5.60
C PHE A 99 1.83 6.55 -5.45
N ARG A 100 1.54 7.06 -4.29
CA ARG A 100 1.85 8.42 -3.87
C ARG A 100 2.88 8.35 -2.75
N VAL A 101 3.95 9.10 -2.92
CA VAL A 101 4.98 9.27 -1.90
C VAL A 101 4.88 10.68 -1.35
N TYR A 102 4.68 10.81 -0.06
CA TYR A 102 4.80 12.09 0.62
C TYR A 102 5.79 11.97 1.78
N LEU A 103 6.47 13.03 2.08
CA LEU A 103 7.49 13.12 3.11
C LEU A 103 7.12 14.23 4.07
N THR A 104 7.20 13.93 5.36
CA THR A 104 6.95 14.92 6.42
C THR A 104 8.22 15.23 7.18
N ASP A 105 8.28 16.41 7.77
CA ASP A 105 9.30 16.74 8.78
C ASP A 105 8.96 16.13 10.15
N ALA A 106 9.79 16.35 11.15
CA ALA A 106 9.56 15.84 12.50
C ALA A 106 8.31 16.39 13.18
N ALA A 107 7.76 17.51 12.70
CA ALA A 107 6.52 18.10 13.19
C ALA A 107 5.27 17.55 12.46
N GLY A 108 5.45 16.69 11.44
CA GLY A 108 4.39 16.14 10.65
C GLY A 108 3.92 17.03 9.49
N ARG A 109 4.65 18.09 9.18
CA ARG A 109 4.36 18.97 8.05
C ARG A 109 4.89 18.36 6.76
N VAL A 110 4.09 18.35 5.69
CA VAL A 110 4.46 17.81 4.39
C VAL A 110 5.52 18.69 3.73
N VAL A 111 6.69 18.12 3.47
CA VAL A 111 7.82 18.78 2.79
C VAL A 111 8.02 18.32 1.36
N PHE A 112 7.46 17.18 1.00
CA PHE A 112 7.45 16.63 -0.35
C PHE A 112 6.17 15.83 -0.61
N ASP A 113 5.63 15.92 -1.81
CA ASP A 113 4.46 15.14 -2.26
C ASP A 113 4.55 14.87 -3.76
N SER A 114 4.51 13.62 -4.15
CA SER A 114 4.53 13.18 -5.55
C SER A 114 3.16 13.17 -6.21
N GLY A 115 2.09 13.45 -5.48
CA GLY A 115 0.72 13.47 -6.02
C GLY A 115 0.48 14.60 -7.03
N PRO A 116 -0.60 14.48 -7.83
CA PRO A 116 -0.93 15.49 -8.85
C PRO A 116 -1.29 16.86 -8.25
N VAL A 117 -1.78 16.88 -7.02
CA VAL A 117 -2.01 18.10 -6.23
C VAL A 117 -1.16 18.00 -4.96
N PRO A 118 0.03 18.62 -4.93
CA PRO A 118 0.90 18.55 -3.76
C PRO A 118 0.27 19.19 -2.52
N ALA A 119 0.33 18.48 -1.39
CA ALA A 119 -0.15 18.94 -0.10
C ALA A 119 0.96 19.63 0.73
N LEU A 120 1.88 20.30 0.08
CA LEU A 120 3.05 20.96 0.72
C LEU A 120 2.61 21.95 1.80
N GLY A 121 3.20 21.82 2.98
CA GLY A 121 2.93 22.67 4.14
C GLY A 121 1.72 22.24 4.97
N GLU A 122 0.96 21.24 4.55
CA GLU A 122 -0.13 20.69 5.36
C GLU A 122 0.40 19.91 6.55
N ASP A 123 -0.40 19.86 7.62
CA ASP A 123 -0.08 19.13 8.84
C ASP A 123 -0.71 17.75 8.83
N TYR A 124 0.12 16.72 8.70
CA TYR A 124 -0.26 15.30 8.73
C TYR A 124 0.11 14.60 10.05
N SER A 125 0.49 15.36 11.08
CA SER A 125 0.92 14.79 12.37
C SER A 125 -0.13 13.90 13.05
N ARG A 126 -1.40 14.05 12.69
CA ARG A 126 -2.50 13.25 13.22
C ARG A 126 -2.90 12.08 12.33
N TRP A 127 -2.30 11.94 11.18
CA TRP A 127 -2.58 10.83 10.30
C TRP A 127 -1.95 9.55 10.86
N ARG A 128 -2.64 8.44 10.66
CA ARG A 128 -2.24 7.13 11.21
C ARG A 128 -0.89 6.64 10.70
N ASP A 129 -0.52 7.03 9.50
CA ASP A 129 0.69 6.60 8.78
C ASP A 129 1.91 7.52 9.05
N VAL A 130 1.74 8.55 9.83
CA VAL A 130 2.77 9.48 10.28
C VAL A 130 2.94 9.40 11.80
#